data_960a8fbac820ae93a9c313cb339f37fc
#
_entry.id   960a8fbac820ae93a9c313cb339f37fc
#
_cell.length_a   1.000
_cell.length_b   1.000
_cell.length_c   1.000
_cell.angle_alpha   90.00
_cell.angle_beta   90.00
_cell.angle_gamma   90.00
#
_symmetry.space_group_name_H-M   'P 1'
#
loop_
_entity.id
_entity.type
_entity.pdbx_description
1 polymer ?
#
loop_
_entity_poly.entity_id
_entity_poly.type
_entity_poly.pdbx_seq_one_letter_code
_entity_poly.pdbx_strand_id
1 'polypeptide(L)'
;MKIIEKFKEKQTNLHACRQPVIAFLGDSVTQGCFEIYNNKGRVVTTFYPEDAYSARVKEIFAMLYPSVSLNIINAGISGDSSWGGLERLERDVLSFSPDLVVVCYGLNDAGQGAASLDRYGQSLHEIFTRITASGAECIFMTPNLRSDDTEYVNPDPLLERCVRGIAANECEGWLQTYLARAREVAAACHVPVCDCNALWLAMKAGGVNTNALLSNDVNHPTKELHWMFAYELVKMMFA
;
A
#
# COMPACT_ATOMS: atom_id res chain seq x y z
N MET A 1 -1.12 16.34 -10.93
CA MET A 1 -2.04 16.36 -9.78
C MET A 1 -1.83 17.63 -8.97
N LYS A 2 -2.83 18.07 -8.21
CA LYS A 2 -2.77 19.29 -7.36
C LYS A 2 -1.65 19.27 -6.32
N ILE A 3 -1.26 18.08 -5.85
CA ILE A 3 -0.13 17.96 -4.91
C ILE A 3 1.16 18.59 -5.49
N ILE A 4 1.42 18.46 -6.78
CA ILE A 4 2.59 19.06 -7.43
C ILE A 4 2.50 20.58 -7.45
N GLU A 5 1.30 21.14 -7.63
CA GLU A 5 1.09 22.59 -7.53
C GLU A 5 1.39 23.10 -6.10
N LYS A 6 1.04 22.32 -5.06
CA LYS A 6 1.39 22.64 -3.67
C LYS A 6 2.91 22.72 -3.45
N PHE A 7 3.68 21.82 -4.06
CA PHE A 7 5.14 21.89 -4.02
C PHE A 7 5.68 23.15 -4.71
N LYS A 8 5.16 23.48 -5.90
CA LYS A 8 5.56 24.70 -6.64
C LYS A 8 5.20 25.98 -5.87
N GLU A 9 3.98 26.06 -5.33
CA GLU A 9 3.54 27.18 -4.50
C GLU A 9 4.46 27.36 -3.28
N LYS A 10 4.72 26.27 -2.54
CA LYS A 10 5.60 26.31 -1.37
C LYS A 10 7.02 26.69 -1.73
N GLN A 11 7.58 26.19 -2.83
CA GLN A 11 8.91 26.54 -3.32
C GLN A 11 9.01 28.03 -3.66
N THR A 12 7.94 28.60 -4.22
CA THR A 12 7.88 30.03 -4.58
C THR A 12 7.80 30.92 -3.35
N ASN A 13 7.08 30.50 -2.30
CA ASN A 13 6.93 31.28 -1.07
C ASN A 13 6.96 30.37 0.17
N LEU A 14 8.17 30.18 0.69
CA LEU A 14 8.43 29.30 1.83
C LEU A 14 7.76 29.79 3.14
N HIS A 15 7.46 31.09 3.26
CA HIS A 15 6.88 31.65 4.47
C HIS A 15 5.35 31.64 4.47
N ALA A 16 4.72 31.94 3.35
CA ALA A 16 3.27 32.09 3.27
C ALA A 16 2.51 30.78 3.05
N CYS A 17 3.11 29.80 2.36
CA CYS A 17 2.45 28.54 2.05
C CYS A 17 2.73 27.47 3.13
N ARG A 18 1.73 26.67 3.47
CA ARG A 18 1.95 25.50 4.34
C ARG A 18 2.75 24.42 3.61
N GLN A 19 3.37 23.54 4.36
CA GLN A 19 4.08 22.39 3.79
C GLN A 19 3.08 21.38 3.21
N PRO A 20 3.40 20.74 2.06
CA PRO A 20 2.61 19.63 1.54
C PRO A 20 2.52 18.48 2.54
N VAL A 21 1.37 17.83 2.59
CA VAL A 21 1.11 16.67 3.44
C VAL A 21 0.58 15.53 2.60
N ILE A 22 1.26 14.39 2.60
CA ILE A 22 0.80 13.15 1.96
C ILE A 22 0.57 12.11 3.06
N ALA A 23 -0.62 11.55 3.10
CA ALA A 23 -0.96 10.44 3.99
C ALA A 23 -0.99 9.11 3.22
N PHE A 24 -0.60 8.04 3.89
CA PHE A 24 -0.60 6.67 3.37
C PHE A 24 -1.45 5.80 4.30
N LEU A 25 -2.61 5.36 3.82
CA LEU A 25 -3.52 4.49 4.53
C LEU A 25 -3.42 3.08 3.97
N GLY A 26 -3.10 2.10 4.81
CA GLY A 26 -2.94 0.72 4.36
C GLY A 26 -2.61 -0.26 5.48
N ASP A 27 -2.10 -1.39 5.06
CA ASP A 27 -1.76 -2.53 5.91
C ASP A 27 -0.26 -2.58 6.31
N SER A 28 0.27 -3.79 6.50
CA SER A 28 1.66 -4.04 6.88
C SER A 28 2.68 -3.54 5.86
N VAL A 29 2.38 -3.61 4.56
CA VAL A 29 3.27 -3.11 3.50
C VAL A 29 3.41 -1.59 3.60
N THR A 30 2.31 -0.90 3.87
CA THR A 30 2.30 0.55 4.12
C THR A 30 3.04 0.90 5.40
N GLN A 31 2.85 0.12 6.47
CA GLN A 31 3.52 0.35 7.76
C GLN A 31 5.04 0.22 7.67
N GLY A 32 5.55 -0.60 6.75
CA GLY A 32 6.97 -0.93 6.64
C GLY A 32 7.33 -2.20 7.42
N CYS A 33 6.49 -3.23 7.27
CA CYS A 33 6.77 -4.57 7.75
C CYS A 33 7.51 -5.37 6.68
N PHE A 34 8.47 -6.19 7.12
CA PHE A 34 9.32 -6.96 6.23
C PHE A 34 9.34 -8.44 6.61
N GLU A 35 10.39 -8.92 7.26
CA GLU A 35 10.55 -10.32 7.60
C GLU A 35 9.55 -10.77 8.66
N ILE A 36 9.29 -12.08 8.71
CA ILE A 36 8.55 -12.73 9.78
C ILE A 36 9.43 -13.72 10.53
N TYR A 37 9.12 -13.93 11.79
CA TYR A 37 9.78 -14.94 12.63
C TYR A 37 8.82 -15.52 13.68
N ASN A 38 9.16 -16.69 14.19
CA ASN A 38 8.41 -17.33 15.26
C ASN A 38 8.88 -16.78 16.62
N ASN A 39 7.99 -16.10 17.31
CA ASN A 39 8.21 -15.68 18.70
C ASN A 39 7.30 -16.49 19.62
N LYS A 40 7.85 -17.58 20.19
CA LYS A 40 7.14 -18.45 21.17
C LYS A 40 5.77 -18.94 20.67
N GLY A 41 5.72 -19.42 19.43
CA GLY A 41 4.50 -19.97 18.83
C GLY A 41 3.58 -18.92 18.16
N ARG A 42 4.05 -17.69 18.02
CA ARG A 42 3.35 -16.63 17.28
C ARG A 42 4.21 -16.12 16.14
N VAL A 43 3.62 -15.96 14.97
CA VAL A 43 4.27 -15.26 13.87
C VAL A 43 4.24 -13.76 14.18
N VAL A 44 5.40 -13.14 14.18
CA VAL A 44 5.58 -11.69 14.34
C VAL A 44 6.41 -11.15 13.19
N THR A 45 6.28 -9.85 12.90
CA THR A 45 7.00 -9.20 11.80
C THR A 45 8.02 -8.20 12.34
N THR A 46 9.04 -7.91 11.52
CA THR A 46 9.98 -6.81 11.73
C THR A 46 9.38 -5.50 11.20
N PHE A 47 9.77 -4.38 11.80
CA PHE A 47 9.26 -3.05 11.46
C PHE A 47 10.42 -2.12 11.11
N TYR A 48 10.45 -1.62 9.86
CA TYR A 48 11.40 -0.64 9.36
C TYR A 48 10.64 0.44 8.57
N PRO A 49 9.88 1.33 9.24
CA PRO A 49 9.04 2.35 8.57
C PRO A 49 9.86 3.28 7.66
N GLU A 50 11.14 3.48 7.98
CA GLU A 50 12.10 4.26 7.20
C GLU A 50 12.45 3.62 5.84
N ASP A 51 12.20 2.31 5.67
CA ASP A 51 12.38 1.59 4.42
C ASP A 51 11.06 1.42 3.63
N ALA A 52 9.93 1.85 4.18
CA ALA A 52 8.64 1.79 3.52
C ALA A 52 8.57 2.72 2.30
N TYR A 53 7.73 2.39 1.34
CA TYR A 53 7.56 3.18 0.11
C TYR A 53 7.14 4.63 0.39
N SER A 54 6.45 4.91 1.49
CA SER A 54 6.11 6.27 1.93
C SER A 54 7.35 7.10 2.27
N ALA A 55 8.35 6.50 2.92
CA ALA A 55 9.64 7.13 3.18
C ALA A 55 10.41 7.36 1.87
N ARG A 56 10.39 6.37 0.94
CA ARG A 56 11.03 6.51 -0.39
C ARG A 56 10.41 7.64 -1.21
N VAL A 57 9.08 7.83 -1.15
CA VAL A 57 8.41 9.01 -1.75
C VAL A 57 8.97 10.29 -1.16
N LYS A 58 9.13 10.37 0.16
CA LYS A 58 9.73 11.55 0.81
C LYS A 58 11.15 11.83 0.32
N GLU A 59 11.98 10.79 0.20
CA GLU A 59 13.36 10.92 -0.31
C GLU A 59 13.39 11.43 -1.74
N ILE A 60 12.51 10.93 -2.63
CA ILE A 60 12.41 11.42 -4.01
C ILE A 60 12.02 12.90 -4.04
N PHE A 61 10.99 13.29 -3.28
CA PHE A 61 10.57 14.69 -3.23
C PHE A 61 11.62 15.62 -2.61
N ALA A 62 12.42 15.14 -1.66
CA ALA A 62 13.54 15.90 -1.11
C ALA A 62 14.64 16.17 -2.16
N MET A 63 14.84 15.27 -3.12
CA MET A 63 15.75 15.50 -4.25
C MET A 63 15.14 16.46 -5.28
N LEU A 64 13.84 16.34 -5.58
CA LEU A 64 13.17 17.15 -6.60
C LEU A 64 12.88 18.58 -6.12
N TYR A 65 12.58 18.77 -4.84
CA TYR A 65 12.23 20.05 -4.21
C TYR A 65 13.03 20.26 -2.91
N PRO A 66 14.35 20.47 -2.99
CA PRO A 66 15.24 20.44 -1.81
C PRO A 66 14.94 21.52 -0.76
N SER A 67 14.26 22.61 -1.15
CA SER A 67 13.85 23.68 -0.24
C SER A 67 12.47 23.46 0.41
N VAL A 68 11.74 22.43 -0.01
CA VAL A 68 10.36 22.17 0.44
C VAL A 68 10.33 20.89 1.28
N SER A 69 10.01 21.02 2.55
CA SER A 69 9.79 19.83 3.40
C SER A 69 8.43 19.20 3.09
N LEU A 70 8.42 17.88 2.89
CA LEU A 70 7.21 17.08 2.77
C LEU A 70 6.88 16.44 4.12
N ASN A 71 5.64 16.59 4.59
CA ASN A 71 5.12 15.85 5.73
C ASN A 71 4.50 14.54 5.25
N ILE A 72 4.96 13.44 5.81
CA ILE A 72 4.40 12.09 5.57
C ILE A 72 3.64 11.64 6.81
N ILE A 73 2.41 11.22 6.60
CA ILE A 73 1.59 10.52 7.59
C ILE A 73 1.53 9.05 7.15
N ASN A 74 2.26 8.18 7.84
CA ASN A 74 2.16 6.73 7.61
C ASN A 74 1.10 6.16 8.56
N ALA A 75 -0.07 5.89 8.03
CA ALA A 75 -1.21 5.27 8.71
C ALA A 75 -1.36 3.78 8.33
N GLY A 76 -0.26 3.07 8.07
CA GLY A 76 -0.25 1.62 7.89
C GLY A 76 -0.37 0.87 9.21
N ILE A 77 -1.12 -0.23 9.25
CA ILE A 77 -1.21 -1.14 10.40
C ILE A 77 -1.12 -2.58 9.91
N SER A 78 -0.20 -3.35 10.47
CA SER A 78 0.01 -4.77 10.14
C SER A 78 -1.24 -5.60 10.39
N GLY A 79 -1.64 -6.41 9.39
CA GLY A 79 -2.82 -7.26 9.48
C GLY A 79 -4.15 -6.53 9.24
N ASP A 80 -4.13 -5.21 9.01
CA ASP A 80 -5.34 -4.42 8.81
C ASP A 80 -5.99 -4.69 7.45
N SER A 81 -7.28 -4.40 7.37
CA SER A 81 -8.13 -4.53 6.19
C SER A 81 -8.76 -3.19 5.82
N SER A 82 -9.36 -3.10 4.65
CA SER A 82 -10.04 -1.88 4.20
C SER A 82 -11.11 -1.37 5.17
N TRP A 83 -11.85 -2.25 5.82
CA TRP A 83 -12.86 -1.85 6.83
C TRP A 83 -12.22 -1.35 8.13
N GLY A 84 -11.09 -1.91 8.57
CA GLY A 84 -10.35 -1.36 9.70
C GLY A 84 -9.76 0.01 9.37
N GLY A 85 -9.24 0.17 8.15
CA GLY A 85 -8.81 1.46 7.63
C GLY A 85 -9.92 2.51 7.60
N LEU A 86 -11.15 2.11 7.22
CA LEU A 86 -12.32 2.98 7.24
C LEU A 86 -12.67 3.47 8.65
N GLU A 87 -12.65 2.57 9.63
CA GLU A 87 -12.96 2.90 11.03
C GLU A 87 -12.01 3.95 11.62
N ARG A 88 -10.73 3.93 11.21
CA ARG A 88 -9.69 4.83 11.73
C ARG A 88 -9.34 6.00 10.79
N LEU A 89 -10.00 6.10 9.62
CA LEU A 89 -9.69 7.09 8.58
C LEU A 89 -9.67 8.53 9.12
N GLU A 90 -10.66 8.91 9.91
CA GLU A 90 -10.74 10.26 10.49
C GLU A 90 -9.58 10.52 11.44
N ARG A 91 -9.35 9.60 12.39
CA ARG A 91 -8.34 9.75 13.43
C ARG A 91 -6.92 9.77 12.86
N ASP A 92 -6.60 8.84 11.95
CA ASP A 92 -5.24 8.56 11.55
C ASP A 92 -4.82 9.27 10.25
N VAL A 93 -5.79 9.82 9.50
CA VAL A 93 -5.54 10.43 8.19
C VAL A 93 -6.15 11.83 8.09
N LEU A 94 -7.49 11.97 8.14
CA LEU A 94 -8.15 13.21 7.78
C LEU A 94 -7.93 14.32 8.81
N SER A 95 -7.77 13.99 10.09
CA SER A 95 -7.43 14.95 11.16
C SER A 95 -6.11 15.71 10.91
N PHE A 96 -5.22 15.18 10.06
CA PHE A 96 -3.97 15.84 9.66
C PHE A 96 -4.12 16.75 8.44
N SER A 97 -5.34 16.88 7.89
CA SER A 97 -5.65 17.69 6.71
C SER A 97 -4.67 17.45 5.54
N PRO A 98 -4.55 16.20 5.04
CA PRO A 98 -3.62 15.88 3.96
C PRO A 98 -4.01 16.57 2.65
N ASP A 99 -3.04 16.83 1.78
CA ASP A 99 -3.27 17.29 0.40
C ASP A 99 -3.54 16.11 -0.54
N LEU A 100 -2.93 14.95 -0.23
CA LEU A 100 -3.09 13.70 -0.97
C LEU A 100 -3.13 12.53 0.01
N VAL A 101 -4.01 11.57 -0.26
CA VAL A 101 -4.04 10.29 0.43
C VAL A 101 -3.79 9.16 -0.56
N VAL A 102 -2.80 8.33 -0.30
CA VAL A 102 -2.56 7.06 -1.00
C VAL A 102 -3.18 5.94 -0.17
N VAL A 103 -4.10 5.18 -0.79
CA VAL A 103 -4.80 4.06 -0.16
C VAL A 103 -4.29 2.75 -0.76
N CYS A 104 -3.86 1.80 0.08
CA CYS A 104 -3.34 0.50 -0.36
C CYS A 104 -3.89 -0.63 0.52
N TYR A 105 -4.88 -1.35 0.01
CA TYR A 105 -5.49 -2.52 0.64
C TYR A 105 -5.76 -3.63 -0.37
N GLY A 106 -5.96 -4.85 0.12
CA GLY A 106 -6.32 -6.02 -0.67
C GLY A 106 -5.64 -7.30 -0.22
N LEU A 107 -4.40 -7.23 0.32
CA LEU A 107 -3.65 -8.41 0.72
C LEU A 107 -4.34 -9.21 1.82
N ASN A 108 -4.74 -8.54 2.91
CA ASN A 108 -5.43 -9.19 4.03
C ASN A 108 -6.91 -9.41 3.74
N ASP A 109 -7.54 -8.46 3.03
CA ASP A 109 -8.95 -8.56 2.63
C ASP A 109 -9.20 -9.83 1.79
N ALA A 110 -8.34 -10.12 0.82
CA ALA A 110 -8.43 -11.30 -0.04
C ALA A 110 -8.28 -12.63 0.70
N GLY A 111 -7.66 -12.63 1.88
CA GLY A 111 -7.58 -13.80 2.75
C GLY A 111 -8.94 -14.30 3.25
N GLN A 112 -10.00 -13.49 3.12
CA GLN A 112 -11.36 -13.83 3.53
C GLN A 112 -12.17 -14.56 2.44
N GLY A 113 -11.61 -14.76 1.24
CA GLY A 113 -12.30 -15.39 0.11
C GLY A 113 -13.58 -14.65 -0.28
N ALA A 114 -14.59 -15.38 -0.76
CA ALA A 114 -15.86 -14.79 -1.25
C ALA A 114 -16.64 -14.01 -0.18
N ALA A 115 -16.49 -14.35 1.10
CA ALA A 115 -17.35 -13.87 2.17
C ALA A 115 -17.27 -12.35 2.41
N SER A 116 -16.15 -11.71 2.09
CA SER A 116 -15.91 -10.29 2.39
C SER A 116 -15.70 -9.40 1.16
N LEU A 117 -15.88 -9.92 -0.05
CA LEU A 117 -15.66 -9.16 -1.29
C LEU A 117 -16.55 -7.91 -1.39
N ASP A 118 -17.83 -8.03 -1.04
CA ASP A 118 -18.77 -6.90 -1.05
C ASP A 118 -18.39 -5.87 0.03
N ARG A 119 -18.04 -6.33 1.22
CA ARG A 119 -17.59 -5.45 2.32
C ARG A 119 -16.34 -4.68 1.92
N TYR A 120 -15.39 -5.33 1.27
CA TYR A 120 -14.19 -4.69 0.73
C TYR A 120 -14.55 -3.55 -0.22
N GLY A 121 -15.39 -3.83 -1.23
CA GLY A 121 -15.82 -2.82 -2.20
C GLY A 121 -16.55 -1.64 -1.55
N GLN A 122 -17.45 -1.91 -0.57
CA GLN A 122 -18.17 -0.87 0.17
C GLN A 122 -17.21 -0.03 1.03
N SER A 123 -16.25 -0.66 1.71
CA SER A 123 -15.26 0.04 2.51
C SER A 123 -14.38 0.96 1.69
N LEU A 124 -13.89 0.50 0.54
CA LEU A 124 -13.10 1.34 -0.38
C LEU A 124 -13.93 2.52 -0.93
N HIS A 125 -15.18 2.27 -1.32
CA HIS A 125 -16.07 3.33 -1.80
C HIS A 125 -16.21 4.44 -0.75
N GLU A 126 -16.49 4.07 0.50
CA GLU A 126 -16.65 5.04 1.59
C GLU A 126 -15.32 5.76 1.91
N ILE A 127 -14.19 5.05 1.93
CA ILE A 127 -12.85 5.65 2.10
C ILE A 127 -12.61 6.72 1.02
N PHE A 128 -12.80 6.37 -0.26
CA PHE A 128 -12.56 7.29 -1.37
C PHE A 128 -13.49 8.51 -1.31
N THR A 129 -14.78 8.28 -1.01
CA THR A 129 -15.78 9.34 -0.87
C THR A 129 -15.41 10.31 0.25
N ARG A 130 -15.02 9.81 1.42
CA ARG A 130 -14.66 10.67 2.56
C ARG A 130 -13.37 11.43 2.32
N ILE A 131 -12.36 10.80 1.70
CA ILE A 131 -11.11 11.49 1.34
C ILE A 131 -11.39 12.63 0.37
N THR A 132 -12.12 12.37 -0.71
CA THR A 132 -12.42 13.41 -1.72
C THR A 132 -13.32 14.52 -1.16
N ALA A 133 -14.29 14.17 -0.31
CA ALA A 133 -15.13 15.15 0.38
C ALA A 133 -14.35 16.05 1.34
N SER A 134 -13.22 15.60 1.90
CA SER A 134 -12.33 16.43 2.73
C SER A 134 -11.53 17.46 1.93
N GLY A 135 -11.55 17.38 0.59
CA GLY A 135 -10.78 18.23 -0.32
C GLY A 135 -9.38 17.69 -0.65
N ALA A 136 -8.99 16.56 -0.09
CA ALA A 136 -7.75 15.86 -0.44
C ALA A 136 -7.87 15.16 -1.80
N GLU A 137 -6.75 15.06 -2.54
CA GLU A 137 -6.66 14.13 -3.65
C GLU A 137 -6.56 12.70 -3.11
N CYS A 138 -6.99 11.72 -3.91
CA CYS A 138 -6.89 10.31 -3.57
C CYS A 138 -6.21 9.53 -4.71
N ILE A 139 -5.30 8.61 -4.35
CA ILE A 139 -4.76 7.57 -5.25
C ILE A 139 -5.07 6.22 -4.60
N PHE A 140 -5.62 5.29 -5.35
CA PHE A 140 -5.61 3.88 -4.96
C PHE A 140 -4.37 3.20 -5.55
N MET A 141 -3.51 2.66 -4.70
CA MET A 141 -2.36 1.85 -5.12
C MET A 141 -2.69 0.38 -4.92
N THR A 142 -2.61 -0.43 -6.00
CA THR A 142 -2.72 -1.87 -5.86
C THR A 142 -1.45 -2.43 -5.22
N PRO A 143 -1.55 -3.41 -4.28
CA PRO A 143 -0.38 -4.02 -3.65
C PRO A 143 0.38 -4.96 -4.61
N ASN A 144 1.49 -5.50 -4.14
CA ASN A 144 2.26 -6.58 -4.76
C ASN A 144 1.46 -7.89 -4.86
N LEU A 145 2.09 -8.92 -5.46
CA LEU A 145 1.63 -10.30 -5.38
C LEU A 145 1.94 -10.89 -3.99
N ARG A 146 1.18 -11.93 -3.63
CA ARG A 146 1.50 -12.82 -2.51
C ARG A 146 2.25 -14.04 -3.02
N SER A 147 2.85 -14.80 -2.12
CA SER A 147 3.43 -16.10 -2.45
C SER A 147 2.37 -17.05 -3.00
N ASP A 148 2.73 -17.80 -4.04
CA ASP A 148 1.98 -18.92 -4.60
C ASP A 148 2.73 -20.27 -4.47
N ASP A 149 3.80 -20.30 -3.66
CA ASP A 149 4.60 -21.49 -3.41
C ASP A 149 3.92 -22.41 -2.39
N THR A 150 3.08 -23.31 -2.88
CA THR A 150 2.40 -24.33 -2.06
C THR A 150 3.35 -25.42 -1.55
N GLU A 151 4.54 -25.55 -2.13
CA GLU A 151 5.57 -26.53 -1.75
C GLU A 151 6.68 -25.93 -0.87
N TYR A 152 6.49 -24.67 -0.42
CA TYR A 152 7.45 -24.00 0.44
C TYR A 152 7.86 -24.84 1.66
N VAL A 153 9.16 -24.89 1.91
CA VAL A 153 9.75 -25.64 3.05
C VAL A 153 10.49 -24.69 3.96
N ASN A 154 10.23 -24.79 5.25
CA ASN A 154 10.93 -24.01 6.28
C ASN A 154 11.26 -24.89 7.48
N PRO A 155 12.46 -24.77 8.11
CA PRO A 155 12.80 -25.48 9.35
C PRO A 155 11.83 -25.20 10.50
N ASP A 156 11.16 -24.05 10.49
CA ASP A 156 10.11 -23.71 11.45
C ASP A 156 8.72 -24.12 10.89
N PRO A 157 8.06 -25.12 11.47
CA PRO A 157 6.76 -25.61 10.97
C PRO A 157 5.64 -24.56 11.07
N LEU A 158 5.78 -23.56 11.95
CA LEU A 158 4.79 -22.49 12.06
C LEU A 158 4.88 -21.54 10.85
N LEU A 159 6.11 -21.17 10.46
CA LEU A 159 6.35 -20.31 9.30
C LEU A 159 6.00 -21.05 8.01
N GLU A 160 6.39 -22.33 7.87
CA GLU A 160 6.02 -23.16 6.72
C GLU A 160 4.51 -23.19 6.51
N ARG A 161 3.75 -23.49 7.57
CA ARG A 161 2.29 -23.52 7.52
C ARG A 161 1.68 -22.15 7.16
N CYS A 162 2.25 -21.07 7.66
CA CYS A 162 1.80 -19.70 7.36
C CYS A 162 1.95 -19.42 5.85
N VAL A 163 3.14 -19.66 5.29
CA VAL A 163 3.42 -19.42 3.86
C VAL A 163 2.54 -20.31 2.97
N ARG A 164 2.48 -21.60 3.23
CA ARG A 164 1.65 -22.54 2.44
C ARG A 164 0.16 -22.19 2.50
N GLY A 165 -0.35 -21.73 3.65
CA GLY A 165 -1.74 -21.28 3.81
C GLY A 165 -2.08 -20.08 2.93
N ILE A 166 -1.18 -19.10 2.86
CA ILE A 166 -1.35 -17.94 1.99
C ILE A 166 -1.21 -18.34 0.51
N ALA A 167 -0.24 -19.19 0.17
CA ALA A 167 -0.03 -19.65 -1.19
C ALA A 167 -1.24 -20.42 -1.72
N ALA A 168 -1.85 -21.28 -0.90
CA ALA A 168 -3.08 -21.99 -1.28
C ALA A 168 -4.22 -21.01 -1.60
N ASN A 169 -4.43 -19.98 -0.77
CA ASN A 169 -5.42 -18.94 -1.02
C ASN A 169 -5.11 -18.11 -2.27
N GLU A 170 -3.82 -17.83 -2.55
CA GLU A 170 -3.39 -17.12 -3.76
C GLU A 170 -3.69 -17.94 -5.03
N CYS A 171 -3.46 -19.26 -4.99
CA CYS A 171 -3.78 -20.18 -6.11
C CYS A 171 -5.28 -20.24 -6.44
N GLU A 172 -6.15 -19.86 -5.50
CA GLU A 172 -7.59 -19.71 -5.76
C GLU A 172 -7.93 -18.40 -6.51
N GLY A 173 -6.95 -17.47 -6.65
CA GLY A 173 -7.12 -16.23 -7.40
C GLY A 173 -7.86 -15.10 -6.65
N TRP A 174 -8.01 -15.24 -5.33
CA TRP A 174 -8.76 -14.26 -4.55
C TRP A 174 -8.15 -12.87 -4.59
N LEU A 175 -6.83 -12.71 -4.54
CA LEU A 175 -6.21 -11.39 -4.62
C LEU A 175 -6.61 -10.67 -5.90
N GLN A 176 -6.54 -11.34 -7.06
CA GLN A 176 -6.90 -10.71 -8.33
C GLN A 176 -8.40 -10.36 -8.41
N THR A 177 -9.26 -11.18 -7.81
CA THR A 177 -10.71 -10.91 -7.70
C THR A 177 -10.97 -9.64 -6.88
N TYR A 178 -10.30 -9.50 -5.72
CA TYR A 178 -10.41 -8.31 -4.88
C TYR A 178 -9.87 -7.06 -5.58
N LEU A 179 -8.71 -7.16 -6.24
CA LEU A 179 -8.13 -6.02 -6.95
C LEU A 179 -8.95 -5.61 -8.18
N ALA A 180 -9.60 -6.56 -8.87
CA ALA A 180 -10.57 -6.23 -9.91
C ALA A 180 -11.73 -5.40 -9.34
N ARG A 181 -12.30 -5.83 -8.21
CA ARG A 181 -13.34 -5.08 -7.50
C ARG A 181 -12.86 -3.69 -7.08
N ALA A 182 -11.64 -3.56 -6.58
CA ALA A 182 -11.07 -2.26 -6.19
C ALA A 182 -10.93 -1.31 -7.39
N ARG A 183 -10.48 -1.81 -8.55
CA ARG A 183 -10.38 -1.00 -9.78
C ARG A 183 -11.77 -0.50 -10.25
N GLU A 184 -12.80 -1.34 -10.17
CA GLU A 184 -14.18 -0.93 -10.46
C GLU A 184 -14.66 0.20 -9.53
N VAL A 185 -14.43 0.04 -8.22
CA VAL A 185 -14.80 1.06 -7.22
C VAL A 185 -14.03 2.35 -7.43
N ALA A 186 -12.72 2.27 -7.68
CA ALA A 186 -11.88 3.43 -7.94
C ALA A 186 -12.36 4.19 -9.19
N ALA A 187 -12.69 3.47 -10.27
CA ALA A 187 -13.26 4.06 -11.48
C ALA A 187 -14.59 4.75 -11.21
N ALA A 188 -15.49 4.13 -10.45
CA ALA A 188 -16.80 4.69 -10.08
C ALA A 188 -16.66 5.96 -9.21
N CYS A 189 -15.61 6.04 -8.38
CA CYS A 189 -15.30 7.20 -7.54
C CYS A 189 -14.38 8.23 -8.23
N HIS A 190 -13.99 8.02 -9.49
CA HIS A 190 -13.02 8.85 -10.23
C HIS A 190 -11.65 8.95 -9.50
N VAL A 191 -11.24 7.90 -8.80
CA VAL A 191 -9.95 7.80 -8.11
C VAL A 191 -8.94 7.14 -9.06
N PRO A 192 -7.81 7.80 -9.36
CA PRO A 192 -6.76 7.20 -10.18
C PRO A 192 -6.13 6.00 -9.48
N VAL A 193 -5.78 4.98 -10.28
CA VAL A 193 -5.17 3.73 -9.80
C VAL A 193 -3.70 3.68 -10.17
N CYS A 194 -2.82 3.65 -9.15
CA CYS A 194 -1.42 3.29 -9.29
C CYS A 194 -1.29 1.77 -9.30
N ASP A 195 -1.27 1.16 -10.49
CA ASP A 195 -1.40 -0.29 -10.63
C ASP A 195 -0.07 -1.02 -10.49
N CYS A 196 0.46 -1.08 -9.28
CA CYS A 196 1.69 -1.80 -8.96
C CYS A 196 1.52 -3.33 -9.11
N ASN A 197 0.30 -3.86 -8.89
CA ASN A 197 0.02 -5.29 -9.09
C ASN A 197 0.22 -5.69 -10.56
N ALA A 198 -0.20 -4.86 -11.51
CA ALA A 198 0.02 -5.12 -12.94
C ALA A 198 1.52 -5.24 -13.27
N LEU A 199 2.38 -4.43 -12.64
CA LEU A 199 3.83 -4.52 -12.79
C LEU A 199 4.37 -5.86 -12.25
N TRP A 200 3.91 -6.31 -11.08
CA TRP A 200 4.29 -7.60 -10.51
C TRP A 200 3.85 -8.77 -11.41
N LEU A 201 2.63 -8.72 -11.96
CA LEU A 201 2.16 -9.71 -12.92
C LEU A 201 3.00 -9.71 -14.20
N ALA A 202 3.41 -8.55 -14.71
CA ALA A 202 4.27 -8.45 -15.88
C ALA A 202 5.67 -9.05 -15.62
N MET A 203 6.26 -8.80 -14.43
CA MET A 203 7.52 -9.43 -14.03
C MET A 203 7.39 -10.95 -13.97
N LYS A 204 6.33 -11.47 -13.36
CA LYS A 204 6.05 -12.91 -13.29
C LYS A 204 5.89 -13.53 -14.69
N ALA A 205 5.12 -12.88 -15.57
CA ALA A 205 4.95 -13.30 -16.95
C ALA A 205 6.27 -13.27 -17.75
N GLY A 206 7.18 -12.35 -17.39
CA GLY A 206 8.56 -12.26 -17.93
C GLY A 206 9.53 -13.29 -17.36
N GLY A 207 9.07 -14.20 -16.48
CA GLY A 207 9.90 -15.27 -15.91
C GLY A 207 10.61 -14.92 -14.60
N VAL A 208 10.29 -13.78 -13.97
CA VAL A 208 10.84 -13.45 -12.66
C VAL A 208 10.19 -14.32 -11.58
N ASN A 209 11.01 -14.92 -10.72
CA ASN A 209 10.50 -15.59 -9.50
C ASN A 209 10.04 -14.52 -8.50
N THR A 210 8.74 -14.20 -8.51
CA THR A 210 8.17 -13.17 -7.63
C THR A 210 8.15 -13.57 -6.16
N ASN A 211 8.19 -14.88 -5.83
CA ASN A 211 8.29 -15.34 -4.44
C ASN A 211 9.64 -14.93 -3.82
N ALA A 212 10.73 -14.96 -4.59
CA ALA A 212 12.06 -14.53 -4.14
C ALA A 212 12.17 -13.00 -3.91
N LEU A 213 11.16 -12.24 -4.30
CA LEU A 213 11.06 -10.80 -4.06
C LEU A 213 10.31 -10.43 -2.79
N LEU A 214 9.85 -11.46 -2.03
CA LEU A 214 9.14 -11.28 -0.77
C LEU A 214 10.08 -11.53 0.40
N SER A 215 10.30 -10.52 1.24
CA SER A 215 11.22 -10.60 2.40
C SER A 215 10.75 -11.57 3.48
N ASN A 216 9.45 -11.87 3.51
CA ASN A 216 8.82 -12.79 4.46
C ASN A 216 8.32 -14.09 3.82
N ASP A 217 8.63 -14.32 2.54
CA ASP A 217 8.12 -15.44 1.74
C ASP A 217 6.58 -15.54 1.65
N VAL A 218 5.87 -14.54 2.15
CA VAL A 218 4.38 -14.49 2.22
C VAL A 218 3.81 -13.41 1.31
N ASN A 219 4.07 -12.14 1.64
CA ASN A 219 3.41 -10.98 1.00
C ASN A 219 4.09 -9.63 1.23
N HIS A 220 5.22 -9.58 1.95
CA HIS A 220 5.94 -8.33 2.14
C HIS A 220 7.08 -8.23 1.12
N PRO A 221 7.08 -7.23 0.22
CA PRO A 221 8.20 -7.01 -0.69
C PRO A 221 9.50 -6.72 0.07
N THR A 222 10.64 -7.00 -0.56
CA THR A 222 11.94 -6.58 -0.01
C THR A 222 12.03 -5.05 0.03
N LYS A 223 12.94 -4.52 0.86
CA LYS A 223 13.15 -3.06 1.03
C LYS A 223 13.45 -2.34 -0.29
N GLU A 224 14.17 -3.02 -1.19
CA GLU A 224 14.51 -2.51 -2.52
C GLU A 224 13.27 -2.32 -3.39
N LEU A 225 12.29 -3.22 -3.29
CA LEU A 225 11.06 -3.15 -4.08
C LEU A 225 10.11 -2.04 -3.63
N HIS A 226 10.25 -1.52 -2.42
CA HIS A 226 9.52 -0.34 -1.99
C HIS A 226 9.87 0.91 -2.83
N TRP A 227 11.06 0.96 -3.45
CA TRP A 227 11.41 1.99 -4.43
C TRP A 227 10.54 1.92 -5.69
N MET A 228 10.17 0.72 -6.16
CA MET A 228 9.27 0.58 -7.32
C MET A 228 7.91 1.22 -7.06
N PHE A 229 7.32 0.97 -5.89
CA PHE A 229 6.07 1.62 -5.49
C PHE A 229 6.21 3.13 -5.43
N ALA A 230 7.29 3.62 -4.84
CA ALA A 230 7.55 5.05 -4.74
C ALA A 230 7.71 5.71 -6.12
N TYR A 231 8.44 5.09 -7.06
CA TYR A 231 8.60 5.61 -8.41
C TYR A 231 7.28 5.65 -9.19
N GLU A 232 6.47 4.59 -9.15
CA GLU A 232 5.17 4.57 -9.82
C GLU A 232 4.21 5.60 -9.24
N LEU A 233 4.18 5.78 -7.91
CA LEU A 233 3.40 6.84 -7.25
C LEU A 233 3.87 8.24 -7.69
N VAL A 234 5.17 8.51 -7.61
CA VAL A 234 5.71 9.83 -8.01
C VAL A 234 5.45 10.11 -9.49
N LYS A 235 5.68 9.14 -10.38
CA LYS A 235 5.35 9.25 -11.80
C LYS A 235 3.89 9.64 -12.01
N MET A 236 2.96 8.99 -11.31
CA MET A 236 1.53 9.32 -11.36
C MET A 236 1.23 10.73 -10.86
N MET A 237 1.89 11.18 -9.80
CA MET A 237 1.68 12.54 -9.26
C MET A 237 2.07 13.64 -10.27
N PHE A 238 3.00 13.36 -11.18
CA PHE A 238 3.45 14.29 -12.24
C PHE A 238 2.67 14.15 -13.55
N ALA A 239 1.87 13.11 -13.76
CA ALA A 239 1.03 12.93 -14.94
C ALA A 239 -0.25 13.79 -14.83
#